data_7ca0e9dfa6f1094df43d45459429c29b
#
_entry.id   7ca0e9dfa6f1094df43d45459429c29b
#
_cell.length_a   1.000
_cell.length_b   1.000
_cell.length_c   1.000
_cell.angle_alpha   90.00
_cell.angle_beta   90.00
_cell.angle_gamma   90.00
#
_symmetry.space_group_name_H-M   'P 1'
#
loop_
_entity.id
_entity.type
_entity.pdbx_description
1 polymer ?
#
loop_
_entity_poly.entity_id
_entity_poly.type
_entity_poly.pdbx_seq_one_letter_code
_entity_poly.pdbx_strand_id
1 'polypeptide(L)'
;MNENLFKEICGNYATGVTVITSFNNNINYGFTANSFTSVSISPFLILFCLNKKANSNKALNIGNHFVVNILSSSQSNICNQFANNNLSPSERFSEVKTTSTKNDIKIISDSVGWLECKVKN
;
A
#
# COMPACT_ATOMS: atom_id res chain seq x y z
N MET A 1 -13.62 12.03 -24.00
CA MET A 1 -12.80 12.13 -22.77
C MET A 1 -11.37 11.85 -23.14
N ASN A 2 -10.44 12.77 -22.85
CA ASN A 2 -9.02 12.53 -23.05
C ASN A 2 -8.35 12.19 -21.70
N GLU A 3 -7.12 11.71 -21.75
CA GLU A 3 -6.39 11.26 -20.56
C GLU A 3 -6.18 12.38 -19.55
N ASN A 4 -5.84 13.59 -20.00
CA ASN A 4 -5.59 14.72 -19.09
C ASN A 4 -6.86 15.13 -18.35
N LEU A 5 -7.99 15.21 -19.03
CA LEU A 5 -9.27 15.55 -18.42
C LEU A 5 -9.69 14.45 -17.42
N PHE A 6 -9.50 13.19 -17.77
CA PHE A 6 -9.79 12.07 -16.87
C PHE A 6 -8.97 12.17 -15.58
N LYS A 7 -7.68 12.43 -15.71
CA LYS A 7 -6.78 12.57 -14.53
C LYS A 7 -7.18 13.77 -13.68
N GLU A 8 -7.55 14.89 -14.29
CA GLU A 8 -7.99 16.08 -13.58
C GLU A 8 -9.25 15.81 -12.76
N ILE A 9 -10.24 15.20 -13.37
CA ILE A 9 -11.51 14.89 -12.70
C ILE A 9 -11.29 13.92 -11.55
N CYS A 10 -10.58 12.82 -11.80
CA CYS A 10 -10.30 11.83 -10.77
C CYS A 10 -9.42 12.37 -9.64
N GLY A 11 -8.51 13.30 -9.96
CA GLY A 11 -7.64 13.94 -8.98
C GLY A 11 -8.41 14.83 -7.98
N ASN A 12 -9.60 15.28 -8.33
CA ASN A 12 -10.48 16.02 -7.43
C ASN A 12 -11.25 15.14 -6.45
N TYR A 13 -11.22 13.83 -6.64
CA TYR A 13 -11.86 12.89 -5.72
C TYR A 13 -10.96 12.68 -4.52
N ALA A 14 -11.31 13.29 -3.40
CA ALA A 14 -10.53 13.19 -2.16
C ALA A 14 -10.67 11.77 -1.57
N THR A 15 -9.54 11.09 -1.39
CA THR A 15 -9.49 9.78 -0.78
C THR A 15 -8.50 9.79 0.38
N GLY A 16 -8.63 8.79 1.26
CA GLY A 16 -7.54 8.44 2.17
C GLY A 16 -6.36 7.88 1.37
N VAL A 17 -5.20 7.86 2.00
CA VAL A 17 -3.99 7.31 1.40
C VAL A 17 -3.53 6.12 2.23
N THR A 18 -3.18 5.05 1.54
CA THR A 18 -2.63 3.85 2.17
C THR A 18 -1.23 3.56 1.65
N VAL A 19 -0.45 2.87 2.46
CA VAL A 19 0.77 2.18 2.03
C VAL A 19 0.53 0.70 2.23
N ILE A 20 0.71 -0.05 1.16
CA ILE A 20 0.62 -1.51 1.19
C ILE A 20 2.01 -2.05 1.44
N THR A 21 2.17 -2.88 2.46
CA THR A 21 3.45 -3.49 2.79
C THR A 21 3.35 -5.01 2.72
N SER A 22 4.43 -5.64 2.30
CA SER A 22 4.51 -7.10 2.21
C SER A 22 5.95 -7.57 2.40
N PHE A 23 6.11 -8.87 2.63
CA PHE A 23 7.43 -9.48 2.83
C PHE A 23 7.47 -10.79 2.06
N ASN A 24 8.40 -10.91 1.13
CA ASN A 24 8.55 -12.10 0.30
C ASN A 24 10.01 -12.26 -0.12
N ASN A 25 10.54 -13.49 -0.06
CA ASN A 25 11.94 -13.81 -0.42
C ASN A 25 12.94 -12.91 0.33
N ASN A 26 12.71 -12.68 1.62
CA ASN A 26 13.52 -11.82 2.49
C ASN A 26 13.59 -10.35 2.05
N ILE A 27 12.65 -9.90 1.22
CA ILE A 27 12.55 -8.51 0.77
C ILE A 27 11.26 -7.89 1.32
N ASN A 28 11.39 -6.72 1.95
CA ASN A 28 10.26 -5.91 2.33
C ASN A 28 9.84 -5.02 1.17
N TYR A 29 8.60 -5.15 0.74
CA TYR A 29 8.01 -4.33 -0.32
C TYR A 29 7.01 -3.35 0.28
N GLY A 30 6.91 -2.18 -0.30
CA GLY A 30 5.92 -1.19 0.07
C GLY A 30 5.61 -0.26 -1.08
N PHE A 31 4.37 0.14 -1.21
CA PHE A 31 3.95 1.10 -2.21
C PHE A 31 2.71 1.86 -1.74
N THR A 32 2.61 3.10 -2.21
CA THR A 32 1.46 3.96 -1.91
C THR A 32 0.30 3.61 -2.82
N ALA A 33 -0.89 3.48 -2.25
CA ALA A 33 -2.12 3.23 -3.01
C ALA A 33 -3.25 4.08 -2.45
N ASN A 34 -4.00 4.72 -3.36
CA ASN A 34 -5.22 5.44 -3.03
C ASN A 34 -6.47 4.75 -3.59
N SER A 35 -6.30 3.60 -4.22
CA SER A 35 -7.39 2.81 -4.79
C SER A 35 -8.06 1.86 -3.79
N PHE A 36 -7.66 1.94 -2.54
CA PHE A 36 -8.20 1.09 -1.48
C PHE A 36 -9.70 1.34 -1.24
N THR A 37 -10.46 0.25 -1.11
CA THR A 37 -11.85 0.32 -0.66
C THR A 37 -12.26 -0.94 0.09
N SER A 38 -13.18 -0.78 1.04
CA SER A 38 -13.85 -1.92 1.65
C SER A 38 -14.90 -2.48 0.68
N VAL A 39 -15.06 -3.79 0.66
CA VAL A 39 -15.96 -4.48 -0.25
C VAL A 39 -17.06 -5.22 0.52
N SER A 40 -16.72 -5.88 1.61
CA SER A 40 -17.66 -6.72 2.36
C SER A 40 -17.27 -6.79 3.84
N ILE A 41 -18.26 -6.96 4.68
CA ILE A 41 -18.08 -7.17 6.11
C ILE A 41 -18.20 -8.65 6.48
N SER A 42 -18.96 -9.39 5.71
CA SER A 42 -19.17 -10.82 5.99
C SER A 42 -19.09 -11.61 4.68
N PRO A 43 -17.94 -12.17 4.34
CA PRO A 43 -16.63 -12.07 5.01
C PRO A 43 -16.00 -10.68 4.90
N PHE A 44 -14.99 -10.39 5.71
CA PHE A 44 -14.21 -9.14 5.58
C PHE A 44 -13.41 -9.17 4.29
N LEU A 45 -13.74 -8.26 3.38
CA LEU A 45 -13.05 -8.13 2.10
C LEU A 45 -12.71 -6.68 1.82
N ILE A 46 -11.51 -6.45 1.31
CA ILE A 46 -11.05 -5.17 0.78
C ILE A 46 -10.48 -5.39 -0.62
N LEU A 47 -10.35 -4.33 -1.39
CA LEU A 47 -9.61 -4.38 -2.64
C LEU A 47 -8.76 -3.12 -2.80
N PHE A 48 -7.72 -3.26 -3.58
CA PHE A 48 -6.95 -2.15 -4.14
C PHE A 48 -6.43 -2.58 -5.52
N CYS A 49 -6.03 -1.60 -6.32
CA CYS A 49 -5.51 -1.85 -7.65
C CYS A 49 -3.99 -1.71 -7.65
N LEU A 50 -3.33 -2.65 -8.29
CA LEU A 50 -1.87 -2.65 -8.43
C LEU A 50 -1.52 -2.70 -9.91
N ASN A 51 -0.64 -1.80 -10.35
CA ASN A 51 -0.14 -1.83 -11.71
C ASN A 51 0.68 -3.11 -11.92
N LYS A 52 0.34 -3.87 -12.96
CA LYS A 52 1.03 -5.13 -13.29
C LYS A 52 2.54 -4.97 -13.51
N LYS A 53 2.97 -3.77 -13.90
CA LYS A 53 4.39 -3.45 -14.12
C LYS A 53 5.12 -3.03 -12.84
N ALA A 54 4.42 -2.86 -11.72
CA ALA A 54 5.04 -2.47 -10.47
C ALA A 54 5.90 -3.60 -9.90
N ASN A 55 7.06 -3.25 -9.34
CA ASN A 55 7.95 -4.22 -8.70
C ASN A 55 7.27 -4.96 -7.54
N SER A 56 6.38 -4.28 -6.81
CA SER A 56 5.64 -4.85 -5.70
C SER A 56 4.72 -6.01 -6.11
N ASN A 57 4.40 -6.13 -7.39
CA ASN A 57 3.60 -7.23 -7.92
C ASN A 57 4.23 -8.60 -7.63
N LYS A 58 5.56 -8.65 -7.53
CA LYS A 58 6.31 -9.88 -7.25
C LYS A 58 6.04 -10.44 -5.85
N ALA A 59 5.59 -9.59 -4.93
CA ALA A 59 5.35 -9.97 -3.54
C ALA A 59 3.88 -10.28 -3.24
N LEU A 60 2.98 -10.06 -4.21
CA LEU A 60 1.53 -10.17 -4.01
C LEU A 60 0.92 -11.24 -4.90
N ASN A 61 1.29 -12.49 -4.63
CA ASN A 61 0.66 -13.66 -5.24
C ASN A 61 -0.49 -14.16 -4.37
N ILE A 62 -1.42 -14.91 -4.98
CA ILE A 62 -2.53 -15.53 -4.25
C ILE A 62 -1.97 -16.31 -3.06
N GLY A 63 -2.54 -16.08 -1.88
CA GLY A 63 -2.12 -16.72 -0.64
C GLY A 63 -1.07 -15.95 0.15
N ASN A 64 -0.40 -14.96 -0.43
CA ASN A 64 0.53 -14.10 0.30
C ASN A 64 -0.22 -13.17 1.24
N HIS A 65 0.42 -12.86 2.36
CA HIS A 65 -0.09 -11.87 3.31
C HIS A 65 0.46 -10.50 2.97
N PHE A 66 -0.30 -9.47 3.29
CA PHE A 66 0.11 -8.07 3.17
C PHE A 66 -0.58 -7.24 4.24
N VAL A 67 -0.06 -6.05 4.47
CA VAL A 67 -0.66 -5.11 5.42
C VAL A 67 -1.07 -3.84 4.68
N VAL A 68 -2.28 -3.38 4.95
CA VAL A 68 -2.76 -2.07 4.53
C VAL A 68 -2.53 -1.10 5.70
N ASN A 69 -1.67 -0.11 5.50
CA ASN A 69 -1.41 0.94 6.48
C ASN A 69 -2.17 2.19 6.05
N ILE A 70 -3.12 2.64 6.86
CA ILE A 70 -3.88 3.86 6.56
C ILE A 70 -3.10 5.03 7.16
N LEU A 71 -2.56 5.88 6.30
CA LEU A 71 -1.71 6.99 6.73
C LEU A 71 -2.52 8.11 7.37
N SER A 72 -1.91 8.79 8.34
CA SER A 72 -2.44 10.01 8.93
C SER A 72 -2.09 11.22 8.07
N SER A 73 -2.75 12.35 8.33
CA SER A 73 -2.50 13.60 7.60
C SER A 73 -1.09 14.13 7.79
N SER A 74 -0.39 13.74 8.87
CA SER A 74 1.00 14.15 9.13
C SER A 74 2.04 13.30 8.44
N GLN A 75 1.63 12.28 7.66
CA GLN A 75 2.53 11.32 7.02
C GLN A 75 2.66 11.51 5.50
N SER A 76 2.50 12.75 5.00
CA SER A 76 2.62 13.03 3.56
C SER A 76 4.01 12.69 3.00
N ASN A 77 5.06 12.86 3.79
CA ASN A 77 6.43 12.48 3.40
C ASN A 77 6.55 10.96 3.21
N ILE A 78 5.90 10.17 4.04
CA ILE A 78 5.86 8.70 3.89
C ILE A 78 5.10 8.32 2.62
N CYS A 79 3.97 8.96 2.38
CA CYS A 79 3.20 8.76 1.15
C CYS A 79 4.09 8.97 -0.08
N ASN A 80 4.82 10.07 -0.13
CA ASN A 80 5.70 10.40 -1.26
C ASN A 80 6.86 9.42 -1.40
N GLN A 81 7.46 9.00 -0.28
CA GLN A 81 8.59 8.08 -0.29
C GLN A 81 8.19 6.72 -0.86
N PHE A 82 7.04 6.18 -0.46
CA PHE A 82 6.55 4.90 -0.96
C PHE A 82 5.95 4.98 -2.37
N ALA A 83 5.73 6.18 -2.89
CA ALA A 83 5.30 6.41 -4.27
C ALA A 83 6.46 6.67 -5.23
N ASN A 84 7.68 6.83 -4.72
CA ASN A 84 8.84 7.17 -5.53
C ASN A 84 9.39 5.93 -6.23
N ASN A 85 9.19 5.83 -7.55
CA ASN A 85 9.63 4.70 -8.36
C ASN A 85 11.14 4.62 -8.53
N ASN A 86 11.89 5.67 -8.17
CA ASN A 86 13.35 5.68 -8.24
C ASN A 86 14.00 5.02 -7.02
N LEU A 87 13.23 4.72 -5.99
CA LEU A 87 13.73 4.06 -4.79
C LEU A 87 13.58 2.54 -4.89
N SER A 88 14.62 1.83 -4.45
CA SER A 88 14.56 0.38 -4.29
C SER A 88 13.62 0.01 -3.14
N PRO A 89 13.19 -1.26 -3.04
CA PRO A 89 12.36 -1.68 -1.91
C PRO A 89 12.94 -1.29 -0.56
N SER A 90 14.23 -1.52 -0.32
CA SER A 90 14.85 -1.16 0.96
C SER A 90 14.93 0.35 1.19
N GLU A 91 15.20 1.11 0.13
CA GLU A 91 15.28 2.58 0.23
C GLU A 91 13.94 3.21 0.60
N ARG A 92 12.83 2.61 0.19
CA ARG A 92 11.50 3.10 0.55
C ARG A 92 11.24 3.06 2.05
N PHE A 93 11.85 2.12 2.77
CA PHE A 93 11.72 2.01 4.23
C PHE A 93 12.77 2.82 5.01
N SER A 94 13.68 3.51 4.32
CA SER A 94 14.74 4.28 4.96
C SER A 94 14.14 5.33 5.91
N GLU A 95 14.60 5.31 7.18
CA GLU A 95 14.17 6.24 8.24
C GLU A 95 12.68 6.17 8.58
N VAL A 96 11.98 5.13 8.15
CA VAL A 96 10.58 4.92 8.49
C VAL A 96 10.50 4.01 9.72
N LYS A 97 9.85 4.49 10.78
CA LYS A 97 9.62 3.69 11.97
C LYS A 97 8.56 2.63 11.69
N THR A 98 8.90 1.39 11.99
CA THR A 98 8.00 0.26 11.77
C THR A 98 8.01 -0.70 12.94
N THR A 99 6.92 -1.44 13.08
CA THR A 99 6.86 -2.68 13.85
C THR A 99 6.60 -3.81 12.85
N SER A 100 6.40 -5.03 13.31
CA SER A 100 6.17 -6.15 12.41
C SER A 100 5.03 -7.03 12.91
N THR A 101 4.30 -7.65 11.97
CA THR A 101 3.32 -8.69 12.26
C THR A 101 4.02 -10.01 12.58
N LYS A 102 3.25 -11.02 12.97
CA LYS A 102 3.77 -12.38 13.16
C LYS A 102 4.32 -12.99 11.87
N ASN A 103 3.91 -12.48 10.71
CA ASN A 103 4.38 -12.91 9.40
C ASN A 103 5.55 -12.05 8.89
N ASP A 104 6.19 -11.29 9.76
CA ASP A 104 7.35 -10.43 9.45
C ASP A 104 7.05 -9.30 8.47
N ILE A 105 5.79 -8.91 8.33
CA ILE A 105 5.39 -7.80 7.48
C ILE A 105 5.46 -6.50 8.28
N LYS A 106 6.09 -5.49 7.71
CA LYS A 106 6.26 -4.21 8.39
C LYS A 106 4.95 -3.44 8.49
N ILE A 107 4.71 -2.89 9.68
CA ILE A 107 3.60 -2.01 9.99
C ILE A 107 4.19 -0.61 10.20
N ILE A 108 3.70 0.37 9.46
CA ILE A 108 4.18 1.75 9.59
C ILE A 108 3.64 2.36 10.88
N SER A 109 4.54 2.81 11.75
CA SER A 109 4.18 3.42 13.03
C SER A 109 3.39 4.72 12.81
N ASP A 110 2.53 5.06 13.76
CA ASP A 110 1.71 6.28 13.78
C ASP A 110 0.67 6.37 12.66
N SER A 111 0.42 5.28 11.96
CA SER A 111 -0.71 5.19 11.03
C SER A 111 -2.03 5.28 11.80
N VAL A 112 -3.08 5.75 11.13
CA VAL A 112 -4.44 5.79 11.70
C VAL A 112 -4.90 4.39 12.09
N GLY A 113 -4.55 3.39 11.29
CA GLY A 113 -4.84 1.99 11.54
C GLY A 113 -4.18 1.12 10.49
N TRP A 114 -4.23 -0.18 10.71
CA TRP A 114 -3.68 -1.13 9.76
C TRP A 114 -4.50 -2.43 9.78
N LEU A 115 -4.47 -3.11 8.64
CA LEU A 115 -5.15 -4.40 8.45
C LEU A 115 -4.16 -5.39 7.86
N GLU A 116 -4.02 -6.56 8.46
CA GLU A 116 -3.31 -7.66 7.81
C GLU A 116 -4.29 -8.48 6.99
N CYS A 117 -3.95 -8.69 5.73
CA CYS A 117 -4.82 -9.33 4.74
C CYS A 117 -4.09 -10.46 4.03
N LYS A 118 -4.87 -11.28 3.35
CA LYS A 118 -4.34 -12.36 2.52
C LYS A 118 -4.88 -12.20 1.10
N VAL A 119 -4.01 -12.31 0.11
CA VAL A 119 -4.40 -12.18 -1.29
C VAL A 119 -5.32 -13.33 -1.68
N LYS A 120 -6.50 -13.01 -2.17
CA LYS A 120 -7.50 -13.98 -2.61
C LYS A 120 -7.56 -14.08 -4.13
N ASN A 121 -7.51 -12.95 -4.81
CA ASN A 121 -7.52 -12.88 -6.27
C ASN A 121 -6.48 -11.88 -6.76
#